data_88aa3f5f84d994ea04308c5266dc0967
#
_entry.id   88aa3f5f84d994ea04308c5266dc0967
#
_cell.length_a   1.000
_cell.length_b   1.000
_cell.length_c   1.000
_cell.angle_alpha   90.00
_cell.angle_beta   90.00
_cell.angle_gamma   90.00
#
_symmetry.space_group_name_H-M   'P 1'
#
loop_
_entity.id
_entity.type
_entity.pdbx_description
1 polymer ?
#
loop_
_entity_poly.entity_id
_entity_poly.type
_entity_poly.pdbx_seq_one_letter_code
_entity_poly.pdbx_strand_id
1 'polypeptide(L)'
;MDDFYKEYILDHYRNPRNFGHLDMPTACAEDLNPLCGDTIRVELHVDGEGRVDDVRFSGKGCAISQAATSMLLESVRGQKLEDVARLSKESVLENVGIGISPTRMKCATLGLKVLKSAALGQIATWPDEAK
;
A
#
# COMPACT_ATOMS: atom_id res chain seq x y z
N MET A 1 -7.55 6.29 24.50
CA MET A 1 -6.27 6.48 23.84
C MET A 1 -6.39 6.22 22.35
N ASP A 2 -5.69 7.00 21.58
CA ASP A 2 -5.73 6.88 20.14
C ASP A 2 -4.84 5.71 19.69
N ASP A 3 -5.47 4.70 19.07
CA ASP A 3 -4.76 3.53 18.61
C ASP A 3 -3.78 3.82 17.45
N PHE A 4 -3.90 5.00 16.82
CA PHE A 4 -2.95 5.40 15.78
C PHE A 4 -1.54 5.59 16.33
N TYR A 5 -1.38 5.62 17.64
CA TYR A 5 -0.08 5.76 18.28
C TYR A 5 0.47 4.44 18.80
N LYS A 6 -0.07 3.31 18.35
CA LYS A 6 0.52 2.02 18.65
C LYS A 6 1.97 1.99 18.17
N GLU A 7 2.83 1.35 18.94
CA GLU A 7 4.27 1.38 18.71
C GLU A 7 4.64 0.87 17.30
N TYR A 8 4.02 -0.21 16.85
CA TYR A 8 4.36 -0.78 15.53
C TYR A 8 3.90 0.14 14.38
N ILE A 9 2.80 0.87 14.55
CA ILE A 9 2.34 1.83 13.54
C ILE A 9 3.32 3.00 13.46
N LEU A 10 3.73 3.52 14.61
CA LEU A 10 4.69 4.62 14.65
C LEU A 10 6.05 4.19 14.07
N ASP A 11 6.46 2.95 14.36
CA ASP A 11 7.71 2.42 13.82
C ASP A 11 7.68 2.36 12.30
N HIS A 12 6.61 1.81 11.71
CA HIS A 12 6.47 1.77 10.26
C HIS A 12 6.37 3.16 9.64
N TYR A 13 5.80 4.10 10.36
CA TYR A 13 5.72 5.47 9.88
C TYR A 13 7.09 6.16 9.89
N ARG A 14 7.86 5.98 10.95
CA ARG A 14 9.17 6.62 11.11
C ARG A 14 10.25 5.93 10.29
N ASN A 15 10.13 4.62 10.14
CA ASN A 15 11.11 3.77 9.45
C ASN A 15 10.40 2.87 8.45
N PRO A 16 9.82 3.44 7.39
CA PRO A 16 9.03 2.64 6.44
C PRO A 16 9.91 1.64 5.71
N ARG A 17 9.40 0.40 5.61
CA ARG A 17 10.08 -0.67 4.88
C ARG A 17 9.75 -0.53 3.40
N ASN A 18 10.72 -0.84 2.55
CA ASN A 18 10.56 -0.75 1.09
C ASN A 18 10.26 0.66 0.62
N PHE A 19 10.74 1.66 1.33
CA PHE A 19 10.57 3.05 0.94
C PHE A 19 11.67 3.46 -0.04
N GLY A 20 11.31 4.16 -1.09
CA GLY A 20 12.26 4.65 -2.08
C GLY A 20 11.83 4.36 -3.50
N HIS A 21 12.79 4.14 -4.37
CA HIS A 21 12.57 3.94 -5.80
C HIS A 21 13.37 2.75 -6.32
N LEU A 22 12.86 2.14 -7.39
CA LEU A 22 13.59 1.13 -8.15
C LEU A 22 14.21 1.80 -9.37
N ASP A 23 15.39 1.31 -9.80
CA ASP A 23 16.06 1.86 -10.98
C ASP A 23 15.26 1.61 -12.26
N MET A 24 14.71 0.41 -12.40
CA MET A 24 13.99 0.02 -13.62
C MET A 24 12.73 -0.77 -13.25
N PRO A 25 11.71 -0.10 -12.75
CA PRO A 25 10.48 -0.82 -12.38
C PRO A 25 9.78 -1.41 -13.61
N THR A 26 9.25 -2.61 -13.45
CA THR A 26 8.44 -3.26 -14.48
C THR A 26 7.07 -2.58 -14.59
N ALA A 27 6.53 -2.15 -13.45
CA ALA A 27 5.24 -1.49 -13.37
C ALA A 27 5.26 -0.47 -12.26
N CYS A 28 4.48 0.58 -12.40
CA CYS A 28 4.34 1.57 -11.36
C CYS A 28 2.96 2.22 -11.45
N ALA A 29 2.53 2.80 -10.34
CA ALA A 29 1.31 3.59 -10.29
C ALA A 29 1.45 4.63 -9.18
N GLU A 30 0.65 5.67 -9.28
CA GLU A 30 0.62 6.74 -8.30
C GLU A 30 -0.81 7.25 -8.20
N ASP A 31 -1.22 7.59 -6.99
CA ASP A 31 -2.55 8.14 -6.78
C ASP A 31 -2.56 8.97 -5.51
N LEU A 32 -3.67 9.64 -5.28
CA LEU A 32 -3.84 10.48 -4.10
C LEU A 32 -5.19 10.20 -3.44
N ASN A 33 -5.25 10.52 -2.16
CA ASN A 33 -6.52 10.53 -1.44
C ASN A 33 -7.10 11.95 -1.53
N PRO A 34 -8.20 12.13 -2.27
CA PRO A 34 -8.73 13.47 -2.49
C PRO A 34 -9.26 14.14 -1.22
N LEU A 35 -9.50 13.38 -0.16
CA LEU A 35 -10.05 13.92 1.08
C LEU A 35 -8.99 14.58 1.96
N CYS A 36 -7.75 14.10 1.91
CA CYS A 36 -6.69 14.62 2.78
C CYS A 36 -5.37 14.92 2.06
N GLY A 37 -5.31 14.68 0.76
CA GLY A 37 -4.11 15.01 -0.01
C GLY A 37 -2.94 14.05 0.15
N ASP A 38 -3.14 12.91 0.80
CA ASP A 38 -2.11 11.86 0.82
C ASP A 38 -1.78 11.43 -0.60
N THR A 39 -0.50 11.22 -0.89
CA THR A 39 -0.06 10.70 -2.19
C THR A 39 0.84 9.49 -1.97
N ILE A 40 0.65 8.46 -2.80
CA ILE A 40 1.46 7.24 -2.75
C ILE A 40 1.82 6.85 -4.18
N ARG A 41 3.09 6.49 -4.38
CA ARG A 41 3.57 5.89 -5.61
C ARG A 41 4.12 4.51 -5.27
N VAL A 42 3.78 3.49 -6.04
CA VAL A 42 4.30 2.13 -5.88
C VAL A 42 5.01 1.72 -7.16
N GLU A 43 6.19 1.13 -7.01
CA GLU A 43 7.00 0.62 -8.10
C GLU A 43 7.25 -0.85 -7.86
N LEU A 44 7.03 -1.66 -8.89
CA LEU A 44 7.20 -3.12 -8.84
C LEU A 44 8.24 -3.56 -9.85
N HIS A 45 9.03 -4.57 -9.49
CA HIS A 45 9.80 -5.35 -10.45
C HIS A 45 9.23 -6.76 -10.44
N VAL A 46 8.91 -7.28 -11.63
CA VAL A 46 8.32 -8.62 -11.80
C VAL A 46 9.33 -9.47 -12.56
N ASP A 47 9.64 -10.64 -12.03
CA ASP A 47 10.62 -11.53 -12.63
C ASP A 47 10.02 -12.33 -13.81
N GLY A 48 10.83 -13.20 -14.43
CA GLY A 48 10.41 -13.98 -15.58
C GLY A 48 9.33 -15.02 -15.27
N GLU A 49 9.06 -15.28 -14.00
CA GLU A 49 8.04 -16.24 -13.58
C GLU A 49 6.74 -15.56 -13.17
N GLY A 50 6.67 -14.23 -13.30
CA GLY A 50 5.48 -13.48 -12.96
C GLY A 50 5.36 -13.17 -11.48
N ARG A 51 6.45 -13.27 -10.73
CA ARG A 51 6.45 -12.94 -9.28
C ARG A 51 7.06 -11.58 -9.05
N VAL A 52 6.54 -10.90 -8.05
CA VAL A 52 7.11 -9.62 -7.61
C VAL A 52 8.39 -9.92 -6.83
N ASP A 53 9.53 -9.59 -7.40
CA ASP A 53 10.82 -9.83 -6.76
C ASP A 53 11.38 -8.59 -6.07
N ASP A 54 10.86 -7.41 -6.37
CA ASP A 54 11.19 -6.21 -5.62
C ASP A 54 10.02 -5.23 -5.68
N VAL A 55 9.92 -4.39 -4.65
CA VAL A 55 8.84 -3.42 -4.53
C VAL A 55 9.32 -2.24 -3.70
N ARG A 56 8.90 -1.04 -4.09
CA ARG A 56 9.19 0.19 -3.33
C ARG A 56 7.97 1.10 -3.37
N PHE A 57 7.85 1.93 -2.34
CA PHE A 57 6.86 3.00 -2.37
C PHE A 57 7.48 4.31 -1.94
N SER A 58 6.86 5.39 -2.36
CA SER A 58 7.23 6.74 -1.95
C SER A 58 5.95 7.57 -1.87
N GLY A 59 6.05 8.73 -1.27
CA GLY A 59 4.90 9.63 -1.16
C GLY A 59 4.88 10.38 0.15
N LYS A 60 3.76 11.04 0.38
CA LYS A 60 3.52 11.85 1.57
C LYS A 60 2.14 11.52 2.10
N GLY A 61 1.97 11.62 3.41
CA GLY A 61 0.66 11.40 3.98
C GLY A 61 0.70 11.24 5.49
N CYS A 62 -0.47 10.95 6.04
CA CYS A 62 -0.59 10.75 7.47
C CYS A 62 0.09 9.44 7.90
N ALA A 63 0.24 9.28 9.21
CA ALA A 63 0.90 8.10 9.76
C ALA A 63 0.21 6.80 9.33
N ILE A 64 -1.12 6.82 9.23
CA ILE A 64 -1.88 5.61 8.83
C ILE A 64 -1.59 5.23 7.38
N SER A 65 -1.59 6.19 6.44
CA SER A 65 -1.34 5.84 5.04
C SER A 65 0.07 5.30 4.84
N GLN A 66 1.05 5.91 5.49
CA GLN A 66 2.45 5.49 5.37
C GLN A 66 2.68 4.14 6.04
N ALA A 67 2.19 3.97 7.26
CA ALA A 67 2.38 2.72 7.99
C ALA A 67 1.66 1.55 7.33
N ALA A 68 0.42 1.76 6.91
CA ALA A 68 -0.36 0.71 6.25
C ALA A 68 0.32 0.24 4.96
N THR A 69 0.85 1.17 4.17
CA THR A 69 1.56 0.83 2.94
C THR A 69 2.85 0.07 3.25
N SER A 70 3.62 0.54 4.23
CA SER A 70 4.84 -0.13 4.65
C SER A 70 4.58 -1.58 5.06
N MET A 71 3.56 -1.81 5.90
CA MET A 71 3.19 -3.15 6.34
C MET A 71 2.72 -4.04 5.19
N LEU A 72 1.92 -3.47 4.29
CA LEU A 72 1.40 -4.21 3.14
C LEU A 72 2.53 -4.72 2.25
N LEU A 73 3.49 -3.86 1.93
CA LEU A 73 4.55 -4.22 0.99
C LEU A 73 5.52 -5.26 1.55
N GLU A 74 5.59 -5.42 2.87
CA GLU A 74 6.42 -6.47 3.44
C GLU A 74 6.00 -7.87 3.01
N SER A 75 4.71 -8.07 2.72
CA SER A 75 4.18 -9.38 2.33
C SER A 75 4.08 -9.58 0.82
N VAL A 76 4.37 -8.56 0.03
CA VAL A 76 4.16 -8.60 -1.43
C VAL A 76 5.30 -9.31 -2.14
N ARG A 77 6.51 -9.17 -1.65
CA ARG A 77 7.69 -9.75 -2.30
C ARG A 77 7.57 -11.27 -2.34
N GLY A 78 7.73 -11.84 -3.52
CA GLY A 78 7.59 -13.28 -3.75
C GLY A 78 6.20 -13.72 -4.18
N GLN A 79 5.20 -12.86 -4.10
CA GLN A 79 3.85 -13.20 -4.55
C GLN A 79 3.74 -13.08 -6.07
N LYS A 80 2.86 -13.87 -6.65
CA LYS A 80 2.54 -13.73 -8.07
C LYS A 80 1.77 -12.43 -8.29
N LEU A 81 2.02 -11.79 -9.43
CA LEU A 81 1.37 -10.52 -9.76
C LEU A 81 -0.16 -10.65 -9.72
N GLU A 82 -0.70 -11.77 -10.19
CA GLU A 82 -2.15 -12.01 -10.17
C GLU A 82 -2.70 -12.09 -8.75
N ASP A 83 -1.92 -12.62 -7.81
CA ASP A 83 -2.34 -12.68 -6.40
C ASP A 83 -2.31 -11.30 -5.77
N VAL A 84 -1.32 -10.50 -6.11
CA VAL A 84 -1.24 -9.10 -5.66
C VAL A 84 -2.47 -8.32 -6.15
N ALA A 85 -2.88 -8.54 -7.39
CA ALA A 85 -4.05 -7.88 -7.97
C ALA A 85 -5.36 -8.25 -7.27
N ARG A 86 -5.39 -9.38 -6.55
CA ARG A 86 -6.59 -9.85 -5.83
C ARG A 86 -6.62 -9.45 -4.36
N LEU A 87 -5.58 -8.80 -3.85
CA LEU A 87 -5.58 -8.39 -2.46
C LEU A 87 -6.77 -7.47 -2.16
N SER A 88 -7.31 -7.60 -0.96
CA SER A 88 -8.47 -6.84 -0.54
C SER A 88 -8.15 -5.98 0.69
N LYS A 89 -9.09 -5.13 1.07
CA LYS A 89 -8.91 -4.26 2.23
C LYS A 89 -8.64 -5.05 3.52
N GLU A 90 -9.13 -6.27 3.61
CA GLU A 90 -8.92 -7.11 4.80
C GLU A 90 -7.44 -7.36 5.05
N SER A 91 -6.63 -7.48 4.00
CA SER A 91 -5.18 -7.63 4.15
C SER A 91 -4.56 -6.43 4.88
N VAL A 92 -5.01 -5.23 4.52
CA VAL A 92 -4.53 -4.00 5.16
C VAL A 92 -5.04 -3.90 6.59
N LEU A 93 -6.34 -4.14 6.79
CA LEU A 93 -6.96 -4.00 8.10
C LEU A 93 -6.39 -4.97 9.12
N GLU A 94 -6.08 -6.20 8.70
CA GLU A 94 -5.43 -7.18 9.56
C GLU A 94 -4.02 -6.72 9.97
N ASN A 95 -3.26 -6.17 9.03
CA ASN A 95 -1.92 -5.68 9.32
C ASN A 95 -1.94 -4.51 10.30
N VAL A 96 -2.85 -3.57 10.09
CA VAL A 96 -2.96 -2.39 10.95
C VAL A 96 -3.45 -2.78 12.34
N GLY A 97 -4.38 -3.72 12.41
CA GLY A 97 -4.79 -4.33 13.68
C GLY A 97 -5.57 -3.43 14.63
N ILE A 98 -6.07 -2.30 14.15
CA ILE A 98 -6.90 -1.38 14.94
C ILE A 98 -8.16 -1.07 14.16
N GLY A 99 -9.17 -0.54 14.84
CA GLY A 99 -10.38 -0.09 14.17
C GLY A 99 -10.10 1.17 13.36
N ILE A 100 -10.53 1.17 12.11
CA ILE A 100 -10.36 2.31 11.21
C ILE A 100 -11.73 2.93 10.96
N SER A 101 -11.85 4.22 11.30
CA SER A 101 -13.09 4.95 11.07
C SER A 101 -13.35 5.13 9.57
N PRO A 102 -14.61 5.32 9.16
CA PRO A 102 -14.91 5.57 7.75
C PRO A 102 -14.14 6.73 7.13
N THR A 103 -13.87 7.77 7.92
CA THR A 103 -13.12 8.94 7.42
C THR A 103 -11.64 8.64 7.19
N ARG A 104 -11.11 7.59 7.81
CA ARG A 104 -9.70 7.19 7.67
C ARG A 104 -9.52 5.97 6.78
N MET A 105 -10.60 5.37 6.33
CA MET A 105 -10.51 4.14 5.54
C MET A 105 -9.71 4.36 4.25
N LYS A 106 -9.90 5.47 3.57
CA LYS A 106 -9.14 5.78 2.36
C LYS A 106 -7.66 6.02 2.67
N CYS A 107 -7.34 6.58 3.82
CA CYS A 107 -5.94 6.70 4.24
C CYS A 107 -5.30 5.33 4.40
N ALA A 108 -6.01 4.40 5.04
CA ALA A 108 -5.49 3.05 5.27
C ALA A 108 -5.36 2.24 3.99
N THR A 109 -6.23 2.46 2.99
CA THR A 109 -6.30 1.62 1.80
C THR A 109 -5.69 2.26 0.55
N LEU A 110 -5.19 3.50 0.62
CA LEU A 110 -4.59 4.16 -0.53
C LEU A 110 -3.42 3.34 -1.11
N GLY A 111 -2.52 2.87 -0.26
CA GLY A 111 -1.38 2.07 -0.71
C GLY A 111 -1.81 0.80 -1.43
N LEU A 112 -2.86 0.15 -0.94
CA LEU A 112 -3.40 -1.05 -1.61
C LEU A 112 -3.99 -0.69 -2.97
N LYS A 113 -4.72 0.41 -3.06
CA LYS A 113 -5.27 0.87 -4.34
C LYS A 113 -4.16 1.08 -5.37
N VAL A 114 -3.09 1.75 -4.96
CA VAL A 114 -1.97 2.04 -5.86
C VAL A 114 -1.23 0.76 -6.24
N LEU A 115 -1.01 -0.14 -5.28
CA LEU A 115 -0.37 -1.43 -5.53
C LEU A 115 -1.17 -2.23 -6.55
N LYS A 116 -2.48 -2.32 -6.37
CA LYS A 116 -3.35 -3.04 -7.31
C LYS A 116 -3.38 -2.37 -8.68
N SER A 117 -3.35 -1.04 -8.71
CA SER A 117 -3.28 -0.30 -9.98
C SER A 117 -2.00 -0.65 -10.74
N ALA A 118 -0.87 -0.72 -10.05
CA ALA A 118 0.39 -1.11 -10.68
C ALA A 118 0.32 -2.55 -11.20
N ALA A 119 -0.24 -3.46 -10.41
CA ALA A 119 -0.35 -4.87 -10.78
C ALA A 119 -1.28 -5.08 -11.96
N LEU A 120 -2.37 -4.33 -12.04
CA LEU A 120 -3.38 -4.45 -13.11
C LEU A 120 -2.99 -3.66 -14.36
N GLY A 121 -2.09 -2.69 -14.25
CA GLY A 121 -1.76 -1.80 -15.36
C GLY A 121 -2.86 -0.78 -15.67
N GLN A 122 -3.77 -0.55 -14.74
CA GLN A 122 -4.86 0.42 -14.88
C GLN A 122 -5.32 0.86 -13.50
N ILE A 123 -6.01 1.99 -13.44
CA ILE A 123 -6.50 2.52 -12.17
C ILE A 123 -7.49 1.52 -11.53
N ALA A 124 -7.19 1.10 -10.31
CA ALA A 124 -8.07 0.20 -9.56
C ALA A 124 -9.15 1.00 -8.83
N THR A 125 -10.23 0.32 -8.48
CA THR A 125 -11.25 0.91 -7.61
C THR A 125 -10.72 1.01 -6.18
N TRP A 126 -11.32 1.90 -5.39
CA TRP A 126 -10.97 2.00 -3.99
C TRP A 126 -11.32 0.68 -3.27
N PRO A 127 -10.38 0.08 -2.53
CA PRO A 127 -10.65 -1.20 -1.84
C PRO A 127 -11.80 -1.14 -0.84
N ASP A 128 -12.02 0.01 -0.20
CA ASP A 128 -13.12 0.19 0.75
C ASP A 128 -14.48 0.31 0.05
N GLU A 129 -14.49 0.53 -1.26
CA GLU A 129 -15.70 0.63 -2.08
C GLU A 129 -15.95 -0.63 -2.91
N ALA A 130 -15.01 -1.58 -2.88
CA ALA A 130 -15.14 -2.83 -3.63
C ALA A 130 -16.24 -3.71 -3.01
N LYS A 131 -16.99 -4.38 -3.85
CA LYS A 131 -18.05 -5.27 -3.44
C LYS A 131 -17.57 -6.72 -3.39
#